data_70b6958caaa6569a90603bf51bcccc44
#
_entry.id   70b6958caaa6569a90603bf51bcccc44
#
_cell.length_a   1.000
_cell.length_b   1.000
_cell.length_c   1.000
_cell.angle_alpha   90.00
_cell.angle_beta   90.00
_cell.angle_gamma   90.00
#
_symmetry.space_group_name_H-M   'P 1'
#
loop_
_entity.id
_entity.type
_entity.pdbx_description
1 polymer ?
#
loop_
_entity_poly.entity_id
_entity_poly.type
_entity_poly.pdbx_seq_one_letter_code
_entity_poly.pdbx_strand_id
1 'polypeptide(L)'
;MPTANPLTMYVPIYQTDEAQATAQAAYQNFNNKLTKAALDKLAIVHYARIALVPNTDGKGIAGILVITEFDGNMNSYLKTFYDNSPTIKAAFIGVISLWANKPKDFPTDPKDITFTIFSNFINERNVSQVKDLYAAYPQSVKQIVAKFSKK
;
A
#
# COMPACT_ATOMS: atom_id res chain seq x y z
N MET A 1 -24.16 -2.59 -4.72
CA MET A 1 -22.78 -3.12 -4.52
C MET A 1 -21.87 -1.98 -4.12
N PRO A 2 -21.08 -2.10 -3.05
CA PRO A 2 -20.05 -1.12 -2.77
C PRO A 2 -19.01 -1.11 -3.90
N THR A 3 -18.46 0.06 -4.22
CA THR A 3 -17.40 0.19 -5.20
C THR A 3 -16.02 -0.06 -4.60
N ALA A 4 -15.92 0.03 -3.27
CA ALA A 4 -14.67 -0.15 -2.57
C ALA A 4 -14.22 -1.62 -2.52
N ASN A 5 -12.94 -1.83 -2.74
CA ASN A 5 -12.26 -3.12 -2.64
C ASN A 5 -11.10 -3.03 -1.63
N PRO A 6 -10.81 -4.11 -0.88
CA PRO A 6 -9.76 -4.11 0.12
C PRO A 6 -8.42 -4.57 -0.45
N LEU A 7 -7.35 -3.96 0.06
CA LEU A 7 -5.99 -4.51 0.03
C LEU A 7 -5.49 -4.61 1.46
N THR A 8 -5.04 -5.79 1.85
CA THR A 8 -4.31 -6.01 3.10
C THR A 8 -3.04 -6.77 2.75
N MET A 9 -1.93 -6.06 2.68
CA MET A 9 -0.64 -6.61 2.31
C MET A 9 0.26 -6.72 3.53
N TYR A 10 0.73 -7.92 3.82
CA TYR A 10 1.72 -8.15 4.87
C TYR A 10 3.08 -8.49 4.25
N VAL A 11 4.11 -7.76 4.67
CA VAL A 11 5.48 -7.96 4.21
C VAL A 11 6.40 -8.21 5.41
N PRO A 12 6.90 -9.44 5.60
CA PRO A 12 7.93 -9.71 6.58
C PRO A 12 9.22 -9.00 6.17
N ILE A 13 9.89 -8.36 7.11
CA ILE A 13 11.06 -7.53 6.84
C ILE A 13 12.34 -8.10 7.42
N TYR A 14 13.48 -7.68 6.87
CA TYR A 14 14.79 -7.99 7.42
C TYR A 14 14.89 -7.55 8.88
N GLN A 15 15.63 -8.34 9.68
CA GLN A 15 15.87 -8.09 11.11
C GLN A 15 17.14 -7.28 11.36
N THR A 16 17.73 -6.67 10.33
CA THR A 16 18.88 -5.77 10.47
C THR A 16 18.45 -4.44 11.08
N ASP A 17 19.35 -3.78 11.79
CA ASP A 17 19.08 -2.47 12.38
C ASP A 17 18.66 -1.43 11.33
N GLU A 18 19.27 -1.49 10.14
CA GLU A 18 18.93 -0.61 9.02
C GLU A 18 17.49 -0.82 8.55
N ALA A 19 17.08 -2.08 8.34
CA ALA A 19 15.71 -2.39 7.91
C ALA A 19 14.68 -2.01 8.97
N GLN A 20 14.98 -2.25 10.25
CA GLN A 20 14.12 -1.86 11.36
C GLN A 20 13.93 -0.33 11.41
N ALA A 21 15.03 0.42 11.29
CA ALA A 21 14.98 1.89 11.25
C ALA A 21 14.22 2.42 10.04
N THR A 22 14.41 1.81 8.87
CA THR A 22 13.70 2.18 7.63
C THR A 22 12.20 1.93 7.75
N ALA A 23 11.79 0.80 8.31
CA ALA A 23 10.38 0.49 8.55
C ALA A 23 9.73 1.48 9.53
N GLN A 24 10.44 1.83 10.60
CA GLN A 24 9.98 2.82 11.57
C GLN A 24 9.80 4.20 10.92
N ALA A 25 10.75 4.62 10.10
CA ALA A 25 10.67 5.89 9.37
C ALA A 25 9.51 5.90 8.37
N ALA A 26 9.29 4.81 7.65
CA ALA A 26 8.15 4.67 6.72
C ALA A 26 6.82 4.81 7.46
N TYR A 27 6.69 4.20 8.62
CA TYR A 27 5.50 4.32 9.47
C TYR A 27 5.27 5.77 9.94
N GLN A 28 6.32 6.41 10.45
CA GLN A 28 6.22 7.78 10.98
C GLN A 28 5.89 8.81 9.89
N ASN A 29 6.36 8.59 8.67
CA ASN A 29 6.20 9.53 7.56
C ASN A 29 5.04 9.17 6.61
N PHE A 30 4.30 8.11 6.85
CA PHE A 30 3.27 7.63 5.93
C PHE A 30 2.21 8.70 5.63
N ASN A 31 1.65 9.34 6.66
CA ASN A 31 0.58 10.33 6.49
C ASN A 31 1.12 11.76 6.39
N ASN A 32 2.14 11.97 5.59
CA ASN A 32 2.69 13.29 5.33
C ASN A 32 1.89 14.03 4.23
N LYS A 33 2.20 15.34 4.06
CA LYS A 33 1.51 16.19 3.08
C LYS A 33 1.66 15.70 1.63
N LEU A 34 2.80 15.12 1.27
CA LEU A 34 3.06 14.62 -0.09
C LEU A 34 2.21 13.39 -0.39
N THR A 35 2.17 12.44 0.54
CA THR A 35 1.34 11.23 0.43
C THR A 35 -0.14 11.60 0.35
N LYS A 36 -0.60 12.48 1.24
CA LYS A 36 -1.98 12.95 1.22
C LYS A 36 -2.33 13.61 -0.12
N ALA A 37 -1.51 14.53 -0.59
CA ALA A 37 -1.74 15.22 -1.86
C ALA A 37 -1.77 14.23 -3.05
N ALA A 38 -0.89 13.23 -3.07
CA ALA A 38 -0.85 12.21 -4.11
C ALA A 38 -2.12 11.36 -4.11
N LEU A 39 -2.60 10.92 -2.95
CA LEU A 39 -3.83 10.14 -2.82
C LEU A 39 -5.08 10.98 -3.14
N ASP A 40 -5.14 12.22 -2.70
CA ASP A 40 -6.24 13.14 -3.03
C ASP A 40 -6.34 13.36 -4.55
N LYS A 41 -5.20 13.51 -5.23
CA LYS A 41 -5.16 13.71 -6.68
C LYS A 41 -5.68 12.50 -7.45
N LEU A 42 -5.38 11.28 -7.02
CA LEU A 42 -5.85 10.05 -7.65
C LEU A 42 -7.35 9.85 -7.45
N ALA A 43 -7.88 10.26 -6.32
CA ALA A 43 -9.30 10.18 -5.94
C ALA A 43 -9.91 8.78 -6.15
N ILE A 44 -9.18 7.74 -5.77
CA ILE A 44 -9.60 6.33 -5.84
C ILE A 44 -9.40 5.58 -4.53
N VAL A 45 -8.79 6.19 -3.52
CA VAL A 45 -8.53 5.57 -2.23
C VAL A 45 -9.44 6.18 -1.19
N HIS A 46 -10.27 5.34 -0.55
CA HIS A 46 -11.13 5.76 0.55
C HIS A 46 -10.34 5.92 1.84
N TYR A 47 -9.61 4.89 2.19
CA TYR A 47 -8.76 4.85 3.38
C TYR A 47 -7.46 4.13 3.06
N ALA A 48 -6.39 4.60 3.68
CA ALA A 48 -5.08 3.95 3.61
C ALA A 48 -4.40 4.08 4.96
N ARG A 49 -3.79 3.00 5.40
CA ARG A 49 -2.97 3.03 6.60
C ARG A 49 -1.87 1.99 6.54
N ILE A 50 -0.83 2.24 7.32
CA ILE A 50 0.28 1.34 7.54
C ILE A 50 0.31 0.96 9.02
N ALA A 51 0.72 -0.26 9.31
CA ALA A 51 0.94 -0.72 10.68
C ALA A 51 2.23 -1.53 10.76
N LEU A 52 2.89 -1.46 11.89
CA LEU A 52 4.06 -2.28 12.19
C LEU A 52 3.63 -3.45 13.05
N VAL A 53 3.98 -4.65 12.63
CA VAL A 53 3.69 -5.88 13.37
C VAL A 53 4.93 -6.24 14.20
N PRO A 54 4.81 -6.32 15.54
CA PRO A 54 5.96 -6.65 16.38
C PRO A 54 6.35 -8.11 16.24
N ASN A 55 7.62 -8.41 16.52
CA ASN A 55 8.06 -9.79 16.70
C ASN A 55 7.36 -10.45 17.90
N THR A 56 7.28 -11.77 17.91
CA THR A 56 6.59 -12.53 18.96
C THR A 56 7.22 -12.39 20.35
N ASP A 57 8.51 -12.07 20.42
CA ASP A 57 9.23 -11.75 21.67
C ASP A 57 9.04 -10.29 22.12
N GLY A 58 8.29 -9.48 21.35
CA GLY A 58 8.08 -8.07 21.60
C GLY A 58 9.24 -7.16 21.27
N LYS A 59 10.32 -7.68 20.68
CA LYS A 59 11.52 -6.91 20.30
C LYS A 59 11.61 -6.75 18.79
N GLY A 60 11.56 -5.50 18.34
CA GLY A 60 11.64 -5.18 16.92
C GLY A 60 10.38 -5.52 16.13
N ILE A 61 10.48 -5.35 14.83
CA ILE A 61 9.37 -5.39 13.86
C ILE A 61 9.48 -6.66 13.03
N ALA A 62 8.45 -7.50 13.06
CA ALA A 62 8.37 -8.68 12.21
C ALA A 62 8.03 -8.32 10.77
N GLY A 63 7.16 -7.36 10.57
CA GLY A 63 6.72 -6.96 9.24
C GLY A 63 5.90 -5.70 9.21
N ILE A 64 5.55 -5.30 7.99
CA ILE A 64 4.72 -4.14 7.69
C ILE A 64 3.38 -4.60 7.13
N LEU A 65 2.28 -4.04 7.66
CA LEU A 65 0.96 -4.13 7.08
C LEU A 65 0.63 -2.87 6.31
N VAL A 66 0.22 -3.02 5.06
CA VAL A 66 -0.36 -1.94 4.24
C VAL A 66 -1.82 -2.28 3.99
N ILE A 67 -2.70 -1.39 4.43
CA ILE A 67 -4.15 -1.60 4.37
C ILE A 67 -4.76 -0.45 3.59
N THR A 68 -5.48 -0.75 2.51
CA THR A 68 -6.18 0.26 1.72
C THR A 68 -7.56 -0.24 1.31
N GLU A 69 -8.50 0.69 1.20
CA GLU A 69 -9.79 0.49 0.55
C GLU A 69 -9.85 1.43 -0.65
N PHE A 70 -10.11 0.88 -1.83
CA PHE A 70 -9.98 1.59 -3.10
C PHE A 70 -11.13 1.29 -4.06
N ASP A 71 -11.34 2.19 -5.02
CA ASP A 71 -12.31 2.03 -6.10
C ASP A 71 -11.74 1.18 -7.25
N GLY A 72 -12.56 0.36 -7.84
CA GLY A 72 -12.24 -0.43 -9.02
C GLY A 72 -11.52 -1.75 -8.70
N ASN A 73 -11.03 -2.41 -9.73
CA ASN A 73 -10.31 -3.67 -9.56
C ASN A 73 -8.84 -3.45 -9.18
N MET A 74 -8.23 -4.47 -8.58
CA MET A 74 -6.85 -4.42 -8.10
C MET A 74 -5.86 -4.04 -9.19
N ASN A 75 -5.98 -4.61 -10.38
CA ASN A 75 -5.03 -4.36 -11.46
C ASN A 75 -5.05 -2.90 -11.92
N SER A 76 -6.24 -2.34 -12.12
CA SER A 76 -6.41 -0.91 -12.46
C SER A 76 -5.90 0.01 -11.35
N TYR A 77 -6.16 -0.33 -10.09
CA TYR A 77 -5.69 0.38 -8.92
C TYR A 77 -4.16 0.46 -8.88
N LEU A 78 -3.49 -0.68 -8.98
CA LEU A 78 -2.04 -0.76 -8.97
C LEU A 78 -1.41 -0.08 -10.19
N LYS A 79 -2.03 -0.23 -11.37
CA LYS A 79 -1.57 0.41 -12.62
C LYS A 79 -1.63 1.94 -12.52
N THR A 80 -2.67 2.46 -11.90
CA THR A 80 -2.82 3.90 -11.67
C THR A 80 -1.67 4.46 -10.83
N PHE A 81 -1.29 3.78 -9.77
CA PHE A 81 -0.13 4.20 -8.97
C PHE A 81 1.17 4.11 -9.76
N TYR A 82 1.37 2.98 -10.39
CA TYR A 82 2.62 2.69 -11.07
C TYR A 82 2.92 3.71 -12.17
N ASP A 83 1.89 4.06 -12.96
CA ASP A 83 2.04 4.96 -14.11
C ASP A 83 1.94 6.44 -13.73
N ASN A 84 1.12 6.80 -12.74
CA ASN A 84 0.70 8.20 -12.55
C ASN A 84 1.07 8.80 -11.19
N SER A 85 1.59 8.01 -10.25
CA SER A 85 1.96 8.52 -8.94
C SER A 85 3.35 8.06 -8.50
N PRO A 86 4.39 8.81 -8.86
CA PRO A 86 5.75 8.50 -8.42
C PRO A 86 5.87 8.40 -6.89
N THR A 87 5.15 9.23 -6.16
CA THR A 87 5.16 9.25 -4.68
C THR A 87 4.62 7.94 -4.11
N ILE A 88 3.46 7.48 -4.57
CA ILE A 88 2.84 6.25 -4.06
C ILE A 88 3.60 5.02 -4.56
N LYS A 89 4.03 5.02 -5.83
CA LYS A 89 4.90 3.97 -6.37
C LYS A 89 6.16 3.80 -5.54
N ALA A 90 6.83 4.90 -5.20
CA ALA A 90 8.05 4.87 -4.40
C ALA A 90 7.79 4.33 -2.98
N ALA A 91 6.64 4.66 -2.37
CA ALA A 91 6.26 4.14 -1.07
C ALA A 91 6.10 2.61 -1.09
N PHE A 92 5.40 2.06 -2.08
CA PHE A 92 5.28 0.61 -2.26
C PHE A 92 6.62 -0.07 -2.53
N ILE A 93 7.44 0.51 -3.41
CA ILE A 93 8.78 -0.02 -3.71
C ILE A 93 9.67 0.00 -2.46
N GLY A 94 9.55 1.03 -1.63
CA GLY A 94 10.24 1.09 -0.34
C GLY A 94 9.88 -0.10 0.57
N VAL A 95 8.61 -0.45 0.66
CA VAL A 95 8.16 -1.64 1.41
C VAL A 95 8.68 -2.93 0.78
N ILE A 96 8.61 -3.05 -0.55
CA ILE A 96 9.15 -4.20 -1.29
C ILE A 96 10.64 -4.41 -1.01
N SER A 97 11.40 -3.32 -0.92
CA SER A 97 12.85 -3.38 -0.65
C SER A 97 13.19 -4.01 0.71
N LEU A 98 12.28 -3.91 1.68
CA LEU A 98 12.45 -4.45 3.02
C LEU A 98 12.07 -5.94 3.15
N TRP A 99 11.49 -6.52 2.12
CA TRP A 99 11.02 -7.90 2.14
C TRP A 99 12.14 -8.91 2.39
N ALA A 100 12.06 -9.62 3.53
CA ALA A 100 13.09 -10.52 4.01
C ALA A 100 13.29 -11.78 3.15
N ASN A 101 12.24 -12.21 2.47
CA ASN A 101 12.22 -13.48 1.75
C ASN A 101 12.42 -13.30 0.24
N LYS A 102 13.12 -12.25 -0.18
CA LYS A 102 13.38 -12.04 -1.61
C LYS A 102 14.14 -13.22 -2.23
N PRO A 103 13.64 -13.76 -3.35
CA PRO A 103 14.44 -14.65 -4.17
C PRO A 103 15.75 -13.99 -4.64
N LYS A 104 16.77 -14.78 -4.93
CA LYS A 104 18.09 -14.27 -5.36
C LYS A 104 18.03 -13.45 -6.66
N ASP A 105 17.10 -13.80 -7.53
CA ASP A 105 16.87 -13.17 -8.83
C ASP A 105 15.89 -11.98 -8.77
N PHE A 106 15.37 -11.65 -7.57
CA PHE A 106 14.48 -10.51 -7.42
C PHE A 106 15.24 -9.21 -7.63
N PRO A 107 14.73 -8.23 -8.41
CA PRO A 107 15.42 -6.99 -8.69
C PRO A 107 15.74 -6.19 -7.42
N THR A 108 16.97 -5.73 -7.31
CA THR A 108 17.42 -4.86 -6.22
C THR A 108 17.35 -3.38 -6.57
N ASP A 109 17.50 -3.04 -7.86
CA ASP A 109 17.33 -1.67 -8.34
C ASP A 109 15.83 -1.39 -8.54
N PRO A 110 15.27 -0.33 -7.94
CA PRO A 110 13.87 0.08 -8.16
C PRO A 110 13.48 0.23 -9.62
N LYS A 111 14.41 0.61 -10.50
CA LYS A 111 14.19 0.77 -11.94
C LYS A 111 13.85 -0.55 -12.65
N ASP A 112 14.33 -1.65 -12.11
CA ASP A 112 14.13 -2.98 -12.69
C ASP A 112 12.84 -3.64 -12.19
N ILE A 113 12.13 -3.01 -11.26
CA ILE A 113 10.81 -3.46 -10.79
C ILE A 113 9.76 -3.03 -11.82
N THR A 114 9.48 -3.92 -12.76
CA THR A 114 8.44 -3.73 -13.77
C THR A 114 7.05 -3.74 -13.13
N PHE A 115 6.03 -3.27 -13.86
CA PHE A 115 4.65 -3.35 -13.39
C PHE A 115 4.24 -4.79 -13.06
N THR A 116 4.66 -5.76 -13.86
CA THR A 116 4.36 -7.17 -13.61
C THR A 116 4.94 -7.64 -12.28
N ILE A 117 6.20 -7.33 -11.99
CA ILE A 117 6.83 -7.69 -10.71
C ILE A 117 6.13 -6.98 -9.55
N PHE A 118 5.85 -5.70 -9.70
CA PHE A 118 5.15 -4.88 -8.72
C PHE A 118 3.76 -5.43 -8.38
N SER A 119 2.94 -5.67 -9.40
CA SER A 119 1.58 -6.16 -9.21
C SER A 119 1.54 -7.59 -8.67
N ASN A 120 2.40 -8.48 -9.15
CA ASN A 120 2.49 -9.85 -8.65
C ASN A 120 2.91 -9.86 -7.17
N PHE A 121 3.90 -9.06 -6.79
CA PHE A 121 4.33 -8.95 -5.39
C PHE A 121 3.15 -8.59 -4.48
N ILE A 122 2.40 -7.55 -4.85
CA ILE A 122 1.28 -7.06 -4.05
C ILE A 122 0.13 -8.08 -4.02
N ASN A 123 -0.25 -8.64 -5.17
CA ASN A 123 -1.33 -9.61 -5.26
C ASN A 123 -1.04 -10.89 -4.47
N GLU A 124 0.19 -11.41 -4.53
CA GLU A 124 0.58 -12.60 -3.79
C GLU A 124 0.58 -12.41 -2.27
N ARG A 125 0.74 -11.17 -1.80
CA ARG A 125 0.75 -10.82 -0.37
C ARG A 125 -0.55 -10.20 0.12
N ASN A 126 -1.49 -9.99 -0.77
CA ASN A 126 -2.83 -9.55 -0.39
C ASN A 126 -3.59 -10.72 0.26
N VAL A 127 -3.93 -10.57 1.52
CA VAL A 127 -4.69 -11.56 2.29
C VAL A 127 -6.17 -11.21 2.40
N SER A 128 -6.60 -10.11 1.77
CA SER A 128 -8.01 -9.69 1.75
C SER A 128 -8.75 -10.19 0.52
N GLN A 129 -10.06 -10.33 0.69
CA GLN A 129 -11.01 -10.57 -0.39
C GLN A 129 -12.17 -9.56 -0.28
N VAL A 130 -12.89 -9.33 -1.36
CA VAL A 130 -14.03 -8.38 -1.38
C VAL A 130 -15.05 -8.69 -0.27
N LYS A 131 -15.29 -9.97 0.03
CA LYS A 131 -16.20 -10.42 1.09
C LYS A 131 -15.76 -10.04 2.50
N ASP A 132 -14.49 -9.68 2.70
CA ASP A 132 -13.93 -9.33 4.01
C ASP A 132 -14.19 -7.86 4.38
N LEU A 133 -14.69 -7.06 3.42
CA LEU A 133 -14.92 -5.64 3.59
C LEU A 133 -16.40 -5.34 3.85
N TYR A 134 -16.67 -4.74 5.00
CA TYR A 134 -17.91 -4.01 5.21
C TYR A 134 -17.74 -2.57 4.72
N ALA A 135 -18.57 -2.14 3.80
CA ALA A 135 -18.61 -0.77 3.30
C ALA A 135 -20.02 -0.22 3.45
N ALA A 136 -20.18 0.79 4.32
CA ALA A 136 -21.48 1.41 4.59
C ALA A 136 -22.03 2.19 3.40
N TYR A 137 -21.14 2.66 2.52
CA TYR A 137 -21.50 3.54 1.39
C TYR A 137 -21.04 2.92 0.07
N PRO A 138 -21.92 2.88 -0.95
CA PRO A 138 -21.58 2.33 -2.26
C PRO A 138 -20.87 3.32 -3.20
N GLN A 139 -20.75 4.59 -2.78
CA GLN A 139 -20.21 5.65 -3.61
C GLN A 139 -18.70 5.53 -3.78
N SER A 140 -18.20 5.90 -4.98
CA SER A 140 -16.79 6.08 -5.23
C SER A 140 -16.23 7.31 -4.52
N VAL A 141 -14.90 7.38 -4.35
CA VAL A 141 -14.22 8.54 -3.79
C VAL A 141 -14.60 9.82 -4.55
N LYS A 142 -14.59 9.76 -5.88
CA LYS A 142 -14.98 10.91 -6.73
C LYS A 142 -16.40 11.40 -6.44
N GLN A 143 -17.35 10.49 -6.27
CA GLN A 143 -18.73 10.83 -5.96
C GLN A 143 -18.85 11.47 -4.57
N ILE A 144 -18.14 10.94 -3.58
CA ILE A 144 -18.12 11.48 -2.21
C ILE A 144 -17.52 12.89 -2.21
N VAL A 145 -16.34 13.05 -2.80
CA VAL A 145 -15.65 14.35 -2.85
C VAL A 145 -16.51 15.39 -3.58
N ALA A 146 -17.10 15.03 -4.72
CA ALA A 146 -17.98 15.94 -5.47
C ALA A 146 -19.19 16.41 -4.65
N LYS A 147 -19.75 15.55 -3.82
CA LYS A 147 -20.89 15.89 -2.96
C LYS A 147 -20.53 16.90 -1.87
N PHE A 148 -19.37 16.78 -1.28
CA PHE A 148 -18.93 17.63 -0.15
C PHE A 148 -18.13 18.87 -0.58
N SER A 149 -17.66 18.93 -1.83
CA SER A 149 -16.92 20.08 -2.35
C SER A 149 -17.80 21.20 -2.90
N LYS A 150 -19.12 20.98 -3.00
CA LYS A 150 -20.08 22.01 -3.39
C LYS A 150 -20.42 22.85 -2.16
N LYS A 151 -19.68 23.93 -1.97
CA LYS A 151 -20.09 25.09 -1.19
C LYS A 151 -20.35 26.25 -2.13
#